data_96ab3af38c666320769d143d6772807a
#
_entry.id   96ab3af38c666320769d143d6772807a
#
_cell.length_a   1.000
_cell.length_b   1.000
_cell.length_c   1.000
_cell.angle_alpha   90.00
_cell.angle_beta   90.00
_cell.angle_gamma   90.00
#
_symmetry.space_group_name_H-M   'P 1'
#
loop_
_entity.id
_entity.type
_entity.pdbx_description
1 polymer ?
#
loop_
_entity_poly.entity_id
_entity_poly.type
_entity_poly.pdbx_seq_one_letter_code
_entity_poly.pdbx_strand_id
1 'polypeptide(L)'
;ATTEIYTLSLHDALPIWMNGEPLPPEHGSPVRMVVPGLYGYVSATKWVVDLEVTRFDRASAYWTVRGWSERGPVKLQSRIDVPRAGTSLDAGDAVIAGVAWHPHTGISAVQVQIDEGPWVDAELGWDVSADTWVQWRVPWQATAGMHRIRCRAVSRDGSVQTDEKVPVVPDGATGRHTIEVRVA
;
A
#
# COMPACT_ATOMS: atom_id res chain seq x y z
N ALA A 1 -26.57 9.90 12.51
CA ALA A 1 -25.28 10.40 12.02
C ALA A 1 -24.23 9.93 13.01
N THR A 2 -23.55 8.83 12.71
CA THR A 2 -22.50 8.26 13.58
C THR A 2 -21.23 9.09 13.33
N THR A 3 -20.87 9.93 14.29
CA THR A 3 -19.56 10.59 14.31
C THR A 3 -18.56 9.54 14.75
N GLU A 4 -17.85 8.92 13.83
CA GLU A 4 -16.67 8.13 14.16
C GLU A 4 -15.55 9.12 14.49
N ILE A 5 -15.31 9.33 15.79
CA ILE A 5 -14.13 10.04 16.27
C ILE A 5 -13.01 9.00 16.30
N TYR A 6 -12.13 9.04 15.32
CA TYR A 6 -10.84 8.37 15.45
C TYR A 6 -10.04 9.14 16.49
N THR A 7 -9.95 8.62 17.70
CA THR A 7 -9.01 9.09 18.73
C THR A 7 -7.60 8.67 18.35
N LEU A 8 -7.04 9.28 17.32
CA LEU A 8 -5.61 9.34 17.16
C LEU A 8 -5.11 10.37 18.19
N SER A 9 -4.16 9.98 19.02
CA SER A 9 -3.41 10.94 19.77
C SER A 9 -2.84 11.97 18.79
N LEU A 10 -3.17 13.24 18.93
CA LEU A 10 -2.59 14.30 18.07
C LEU A 10 -1.07 14.27 18.06
N HIS A 11 -0.46 13.74 19.11
CA HIS A 11 0.97 13.56 19.26
C HIS A 11 1.54 12.57 18.24
N ASP A 12 0.79 11.52 17.88
CA ASP A 12 1.24 10.49 16.93
C ASP A 12 0.96 10.89 15.48
N ALA A 13 0.02 11.80 15.27
CA ALA A 13 -0.38 12.29 13.95
C ALA A 13 0.41 13.51 13.46
N LEU A 14 1.23 14.14 14.31
CA LEU A 14 1.98 15.37 14.02
C LEU A 14 3.49 15.19 14.23
N PRO A 15 4.18 14.40 13.39
CA PRO A 15 5.62 14.20 13.51
C PRO A 15 6.40 15.50 13.23
N ILE A 16 7.33 15.79 14.13
CA ILE A 16 8.32 16.86 14.05
C ILE A 16 9.74 16.31 13.93
N TRP A 17 9.90 14.99 14.07
CA TRP A 17 11.15 14.26 13.96
C TRP A 17 11.02 13.13 12.94
N MET A 18 12.13 12.78 12.31
CA MET A 18 12.24 11.64 11.41
C MET A 18 13.55 10.91 11.69
N ASN A 19 13.47 9.62 12.05
CA ASN A 19 14.65 8.79 12.37
C ASN A 19 15.56 9.37 13.46
N GLY A 20 15.00 10.03 14.47
CA GLY A 20 15.76 10.65 15.55
C GLY A 20 16.36 12.03 15.26
N GLU A 21 16.15 12.57 14.08
CA GLU A 21 16.58 13.89 13.64
C GLU A 21 15.37 14.83 13.45
N PRO A 22 15.53 16.16 13.57
CA PRO A 22 14.47 17.10 13.23
C PRO A 22 13.97 16.89 11.80
N LEU A 23 12.66 16.97 11.61
CA LEU A 23 12.04 16.79 10.31
C LEU A 23 12.60 17.80 9.29
N PRO A 24 13.20 17.37 8.16
CA PRO A 24 13.70 18.28 7.14
C PRO A 24 12.60 19.11 6.47
N PRO A 25 12.89 20.31 5.95
CA PRO A 25 11.91 21.15 5.27
C PRO A 25 11.19 20.46 4.09
N GLU A 26 11.91 19.69 3.29
CA GLU A 26 11.38 18.94 2.15
C GLU A 26 10.39 17.85 2.59
N HIS A 27 10.49 17.38 3.82
CA HIS A 27 9.59 16.38 4.41
C HIS A 27 8.47 16.99 5.25
N GLY A 28 8.44 18.33 5.43
CA GLY A 28 7.31 19.04 6.02
C GLY A 28 7.57 19.74 7.34
N SER A 29 8.86 20.02 7.70
CA SER A 29 9.20 20.84 8.86
C SER A 29 8.45 22.20 8.85
N PRO A 30 8.03 22.76 9.99
CA PRO A 30 8.28 22.26 11.33
C PRO A 30 7.39 21.09 11.76
N VAL A 31 6.21 20.93 11.18
CA VAL A 31 5.25 19.88 11.54
C VAL A 31 4.60 19.30 10.29
N ARG A 32 4.54 17.98 10.25
CA ARG A 32 3.79 17.26 9.23
C ARG A 32 2.63 16.51 9.88
N MET A 33 1.46 16.51 9.24
CA MET A 33 0.37 15.61 9.61
C MET A 33 0.53 14.29 8.84
N VAL A 34 0.44 13.18 9.55
CA VAL A 34 0.36 11.82 8.96
C VAL A 34 -0.66 11.04 9.77
N VAL A 35 -1.70 10.53 9.10
CA VAL A 35 -2.69 9.66 9.74
C VAL A 35 -2.47 8.25 9.21
N PRO A 36 -1.98 7.31 10.03
CA PRO A 36 -1.80 5.92 9.60
C PRO A 36 -3.08 5.32 9.05
N GLY A 37 -2.95 4.48 8.02
CA GLY A 37 -4.10 3.80 7.41
C GLY A 37 -4.94 4.65 6.46
N LEU A 38 -4.62 5.92 6.24
CA LEU A 38 -5.27 6.76 5.24
C LEU A 38 -4.33 7.10 4.07
N TYR A 39 -4.90 7.17 2.86
CA TYR A 39 -4.16 7.67 1.71
C TYR A 39 -3.70 9.12 1.90
N GLY A 40 -2.54 9.44 1.32
CA GLY A 40 -1.90 10.75 1.50
C GLY A 40 -2.74 11.96 1.12
N TYR A 41 -3.72 11.81 0.24
CA TYR A 41 -4.59 12.91 -0.17
C TYR A 41 -5.56 13.36 0.94
N VAL A 42 -5.79 12.54 1.97
CA VAL A 42 -6.61 12.88 3.16
C VAL A 42 -5.80 12.90 4.46
N SER A 43 -4.51 12.49 4.43
CA SER A 43 -3.76 12.26 5.67
C SER A 43 -2.40 12.92 5.74
N ALA A 44 -1.83 13.36 4.63
CA ALA A 44 -0.44 13.80 4.60
C ALA A 44 -0.32 15.28 4.22
N THR A 45 -0.32 16.14 5.22
CA THR A 45 -0.12 17.58 5.04
C THR A 45 1.25 17.98 5.57
N LYS A 46 2.06 18.60 4.71
CA LYS A 46 3.36 19.20 5.06
C LYS A 46 3.16 20.64 5.51
N TRP A 47 4.12 21.15 6.31
CA TRP A 47 4.15 22.54 6.74
C TRP A 47 2.86 22.98 7.43
N VAL A 48 2.37 22.16 8.35
CA VAL A 48 1.14 22.46 9.10
C VAL A 48 1.34 23.70 9.94
N VAL A 49 0.46 24.69 9.78
CA VAL A 49 0.45 25.96 10.52
C VAL A 49 -0.84 26.13 11.31
N ASP A 50 -1.90 25.42 10.94
CA ASP A 50 -3.18 25.46 11.61
C ASP A 50 -3.89 24.12 11.51
N LEU A 51 -4.64 23.72 12.53
CA LEU A 51 -5.41 22.49 12.61
C LEU A 51 -6.78 22.77 13.20
N GLU A 52 -7.80 22.66 12.36
CA GLU A 52 -9.19 22.84 12.77
C GLU A 52 -9.94 21.50 12.78
N VAL A 53 -10.62 21.21 13.90
CA VAL A 53 -11.55 20.08 14.00
C VAL A 53 -12.92 20.54 13.50
N THR A 54 -13.37 19.94 12.41
CA THR A 54 -14.62 20.31 11.76
C THR A 54 -15.47 19.08 11.40
N ARG A 55 -16.54 19.26 10.67
CA ARG A 55 -17.45 18.20 10.21
C ARG A 55 -17.50 18.19 8.69
N PHE A 56 -17.70 17.02 8.08
CA PHE A 56 -17.82 16.87 6.63
C PHE A 56 -18.98 17.65 6.01
N ASP A 57 -20.05 17.92 6.78
CA ASP A 57 -21.20 18.75 6.33
C ASP A 57 -20.93 20.27 6.40
N ARG A 58 -19.78 20.69 6.93
CA ARG A 58 -19.41 22.11 7.09
C ARG A 58 -18.16 22.50 6.33
N ALA A 59 -17.30 21.55 6.03
CA ALA A 59 -16.05 21.81 5.33
C ALA A 59 -15.77 20.71 4.31
N SER A 60 -15.28 21.10 3.14
CA SER A 60 -14.83 20.19 2.09
C SER A 60 -13.33 20.37 1.86
N ALA A 61 -12.59 19.26 1.85
CA ALA A 61 -11.16 19.28 1.61
C ALA A 61 -10.83 19.57 0.13
N TYR A 62 -9.58 19.97 -0.11
CA TYR A 62 -9.07 20.31 -1.44
C TYR A 62 -9.35 19.23 -2.51
N TRP A 63 -9.17 17.96 -2.16
CA TRP A 63 -9.37 16.86 -3.08
C TRP A 63 -10.83 16.43 -3.21
N THR A 64 -11.66 16.63 -2.18
CA THR A 64 -13.07 16.29 -2.19
C THR A 64 -13.83 17.06 -3.27
N VAL A 65 -13.58 18.38 -3.38
CA VAL A 65 -14.18 19.21 -4.44
C VAL A 65 -13.71 18.85 -5.85
N ARG A 66 -12.71 17.96 -5.96
CA ARG A 66 -12.13 17.45 -7.21
C ARG A 66 -12.51 16.00 -7.51
N GLY A 67 -13.53 15.49 -6.82
CA GLY A 67 -14.09 14.17 -7.07
C GLY A 67 -13.46 13.03 -6.28
N TRP A 68 -12.57 13.32 -5.29
CA TRP A 68 -12.06 12.31 -4.37
C TRP A 68 -12.97 12.13 -3.16
N SER A 69 -13.00 10.93 -2.60
CA SER A 69 -13.76 10.66 -1.38
C SER A 69 -13.24 11.45 -0.19
N GLU A 70 -14.11 11.85 0.69
CA GLU A 70 -13.76 12.41 2.00
C GLU A 70 -13.03 11.41 2.88
N ARG A 71 -13.27 10.12 2.63
CA ARG A 71 -12.66 9.00 3.35
C ARG A 71 -11.80 8.21 2.37
N GLY A 72 -10.55 8.03 2.72
CA GLY A 72 -9.58 7.33 1.88
C GLY A 72 -8.78 6.30 2.68
N PRO A 73 -9.42 5.25 3.25
CA PRO A 73 -8.68 4.18 3.92
C PRO A 73 -7.81 3.42 2.94
N VAL A 74 -6.58 3.14 3.34
CA VAL A 74 -5.65 2.33 2.54
C VAL A 74 -6.17 0.90 2.47
N LYS A 75 -6.35 0.41 1.24
CA LYS A 75 -6.93 -0.90 0.96
C LYS A 75 -5.88 -2.01 1.07
N LEU A 76 -6.33 -3.24 1.31
CA LEU A 76 -5.51 -4.45 1.23
C LEU A 76 -4.91 -4.57 -0.17
N GLN A 77 -3.58 -4.55 -0.27
CA GLN A 77 -2.85 -4.56 -1.54
C GLN A 77 -1.53 -5.33 -1.45
N SER A 78 -1.07 -5.77 -2.61
CA SER A 78 0.27 -6.30 -2.82
C SER A 78 0.84 -5.81 -4.15
N ARG A 79 2.16 -5.76 -4.24
CA ARG A 79 2.88 -5.28 -5.41
C ARG A 79 4.12 -6.14 -5.67
N ILE A 80 4.36 -6.44 -6.93
CA ILE A 80 5.58 -7.10 -7.40
C ILE A 80 6.59 -5.98 -7.71
N ASP A 81 7.77 -6.03 -7.14
CA ASP A 81 8.88 -5.10 -7.38
C ASP A 81 10.01 -5.76 -8.20
N VAL A 82 10.13 -7.08 -8.08
CA VAL A 82 11.12 -7.91 -8.78
C VAL A 82 10.39 -9.15 -9.34
N PRO A 83 10.60 -9.48 -10.63
CA PRO A 83 11.19 -8.65 -11.66
C PRO A 83 10.33 -7.43 -11.99
N ARG A 84 10.90 -6.42 -12.63
CA ARG A 84 10.12 -5.27 -13.12
C ARG A 84 9.35 -5.66 -14.39
N ALA A 85 8.17 -5.11 -14.55
CA ALA A 85 7.37 -5.30 -15.76
C ALA A 85 8.17 -5.00 -17.03
N GLY A 86 8.07 -5.86 -18.04
CA GLY A 86 8.72 -5.69 -19.31
C GLY A 86 10.24 -5.98 -19.34
N THR A 87 10.82 -6.46 -18.22
CA THR A 87 12.23 -6.87 -18.22
C THR A 87 12.44 -8.22 -18.93
N SER A 88 13.65 -8.43 -19.43
CA SER A 88 14.13 -9.75 -19.84
C SER A 88 14.98 -10.37 -18.73
N LEU A 89 14.81 -11.67 -18.53
CA LEU A 89 15.55 -12.49 -17.58
C LEU A 89 16.21 -13.64 -18.35
N ASP A 90 17.29 -14.17 -17.79
CA ASP A 90 17.83 -15.44 -18.23
C ASP A 90 17.01 -16.60 -17.63
N ALA A 91 16.94 -17.72 -18.35
CA ALA A 91 16.32 -18.95 -17.83
C ALA A 91 17.14 -19.51 -16.66
N GLY A 92 16.46 -20.07 -15.66
CA GLY A 92 17.08 -20.66 -14.47
C GLY A 92 16.55 -20.08 -13.16
N ASP A 93 17.41 -20.06 -12.14
CA ASP A 93 17.03 -19.56 -10.81
C ASP A 93 16.72 -18.07 -10.82
N ALA A 94 15.52 -17.71 -10.45
CA ALA A 94 15.03 -16.36 -10.35
C ALA A 94 14.25 -16.15 -9.05
N VAL A 95 13.95 -14.90 -8.73
CA VAL A 95 13.15 -14.54 -7.56
C VAL A 95 12.05 -13.58 -7.99
N ILE A 96 10.85 -13.84 -7.52
CA ILE A 96 9.72 -12.89 -7.56
C ILE A 96 9.59 -12.31 -6.16
N ALA A 97 9.63 -10.99 -6.03
CA ALA A 97 9.58 -10.33 -4.73
C ALA A 97 8.81 -9.02 -4.78
N GLY A 98 8.37 -8.56 -3.62
CA GLY A 98 7.64 -7.32 -3.51
C GLY A 98 7.21 -6.98 -2.10
N VAL A 99 6.16 -6.19 -2.00
CA VAL A 99 5.59 -5.74 -0.73
C VAL A 99 4.07 -5.94 -0.70
N ALA A 100 3.53 -6.08 0.49
CA ALA A 100 2.09 -6.15 0.74
C ALA A 100 1.74 -5.35 2.01
N TRP A 101 0.52 -4.82 2.09
CA TRP A 101 0.07 -4.02 3.23
C TRP A 101 -1.44 -4.09 3.42
N HIS A 102 -1.86 -4.05 4.66
CA HIS A 102 -3.22 -3.80 5.11
C HIS A 102 -3.13 -3.09 6.47
N PRO A 103 -3.05 -1.75 6.50
CA PRO A 103 -2.88 -1.01 7.75
C PRO A 103 -3.89 -1.37 8.82
N HIS A 104 -3.46 -1.36 10.08
CA HIS A 104 -4.19 -1.73 11.30
C HIS A 104 -4.57 -3.22 11.42
N THR A 105 -4.49 -3.98 10.34
CA THR A 105 -4.84 -5.42 10.32
C THR A 105 -3.60 -6.29 10.14
N GLY A 106 -2.72 -5.92 9.21
CA GLY A 106 -1.53 -6.69 8.87
C GLY A 106 -1.79 -7.80 7.83
N ILE A 107 -0.71 -8.43 7.39
CA ILE A 107 -0.70 -9.45 6.34
C ILE A 107 -0.45 -10.82 6.98
N SER A 108 -1.23 -11.82 6.60
CA SER A 108 -1.04 -13.22 7.01
C SER A 108 -0.35 -14.05 5.92
N ALA A 109 -0.60 -13.75 4.64
CA ALA A 109 0.04 -14.43 3.52
C ALA A 109 0.08 -13.53 2.28
N VAL A 110 1.02 -13.81 1.39
CA VAL A 110 1.03 -13.34 0.01
C VAL A 110 1.14 -14.55 -0.90
N GLN A 111 0.35 -14.55 -1.96
CA GLN A 111 0.35 -15.63 -2.93
C GLN A 111 0.71 -15.08 -4.30
N VAL A 112 1.48 -15.87 -5.05
CA VAL A 112 1.91 -15.56 -6.41
C VAL A 112 1.37 -16.61 -7.35
N GLN A 113 0.93 -16.20 -8.52
CA GLN A 113 0.54 -17.06 -9.60
C GLN A 113 1.38 -16.73 -10.84
N ILE A 114 1.97 -17.72 -11.45
CA ILE A 114 2.71 -17.62 -12.71
C ILE A 114 1.85 -18.27 -13.78
N ASP A 115 1.57 -17.51 -14.83
CA ASP A 115 0.66 -17.88 -15.91
C ASP A 115 -0.70 -18.32 -15.38
N GLU A 116 -1.21 -19.48 -15.77
CA GLU A 116 -2.46 -20.05 -15.27
C GLU A 116 -2.19 -21.22 -14.29
N GLY A 117 -0.97 -21.26 -13.71
CA GLY A 117 -0.60 -22.27 -12.70
C GLY A 117 -1.30 -22.05 -11.36
N PRO A 118 -1.01 -22.88 -10.37
CA PRO A 118 -1.56 -22.72 -9.03
C PRO A 118 -1.03 -21.45 -8.32
N TRP A 119 -1.78 -20.98 -7.35
CA TRP A 119 -1.29 -19.99 -6.40
C TRP A 119 -0.28 -20.64 -5.45
N VAL A 120 0.89 -20.02 -5.32
CA VAL A 120 1.99 -20.45 -4.44
C VAL A 120 2.17 -19.43 -3.34
N ASP A 121 2.30 -19.90 -2.11
CA ASP A 121 2.54 -19.01 -0.96
C ASP A 121 3.97 -18.46 -1.01
N ALA A 122 4.09 -17.16 -0.75
CA ALA A 122 5.36 -16.47 -0.65
C ALA A 122 5.94 -16.58 0.76
N GLU A 123 7.26 -16.56 0.86
CA GLU A 123 7.97 -16.34 2.11
C GLU A 123 7.81 -14.88 2.52
N LEU A 124 7.25 -14.62 3.69
CA LEU A 124 7.14 -13.27 4.25
C LEU A 124 8.42 -12.87 4.96
N GLY A 125 8.81 -11.62 4.79
CA GLY A 125 9.86 -10.99 5.58
C GLY A 125 9.39 -10.64 6.98
N TRP A 126 10.29 -10.01 7.75
CA TRP A 126 9.94 -9.57 9.09
C TRP A 126 8.87 -8.47 9.07
N ASP A 127 7.82 -8.69 9.84
CA ASP A 127 6.71 -7.77 10.03
C ASP A 127 6.99 -6.88 11.25
N VAL A 128 7.24 -5.60 11.01
CA VAL A 128 7.54 -4.61 12.04
C VAL A 128 6.30 -4.24 12.84
N SER A 129 5.18 -3.99 12.15
CA SER A 129 3.89 -3.67 12.74
C SER A 129 2.76 -3.81 11.70
N ALA A 130 1.52 -3.83 12.17
CA ALA A 130 0.34 -3.84 11.27
C ALA A 130 0.20 -2.57 10.41
N ASP A 131 0.93 -1.49 10.73
CA ASP A 131 0.90 -0.23 9.99
C ASP A 131 2.03 -0.08 8.97
N THR A 132 2.91 -1.09 8.90
CA THR A 132 3.98 -1.15 7.91
C THR A 132 3.69 -2.17 6.83
N TRP A 133 4.34 -2.03 5.68
CA TRP A 133 4.32 -3.07 4.68
C TRP A 133 5.17 -4.27 5.10
N VAL A 134 4.83 -5.44 4.56
CA VAL A 134 5.61 -6.68 4.68
C VAL A 134 6.26 -6.98 3.34
N GLN A 135 7.57 -7.24 3.36
CA GLN A 135 8.27 -7.75 2.19
C GLN A 135 7.96 -9.24 2.01
N TRP A 136 7.97 -9.68 0.77
CA TRP A 136 7.73 -11.09 0.45
C TRP A 136 8.56 -11.53 -0.75
N ARG A 137 8.83 -12.83 -0.86
CA ARG A 137 9.54 -13.42 -1.99
C ARG A 137 9.05 -14.84 -2.32
N VAL A 138 9.22 -15.23 -3.58
CA VAL A 138 9.00 -16.59 -4.09
C VAL A 138 10.20 -16.95 -4.97
N PRO A 139 10.96 -18.01 -4.64
CA PRO A 139 11.92 -18.60 -5.59
C PRO A 139 11.18 -19.13 -6.82
N TRP A 140 11.73 -18.90 -7.99
CA TRP A 140 11.12 -19.30 -9.25
C TRP A 140 12.15 -19.88 -10.20
N GLN A 141 11.89 -21.08 -10.75
CA GLN A 141 12.63 -21.65 -11.87
C GLN A 141 12.04 -21.06 -13.15
N ALA A 142 12.69 -20.02 -13.67
CA ALA A 142 12.26 -19.32 -14.86
C ALA A 142 12.56 -20.16 -16.12
N THR A 143 11.55 -20.47 -16.91
CA THR A 143 11.67 -21.17 -18.20
C THR A 143 11.59 -20.17 -19.34
N ALA A 144 12.22 -20.49 -20.48
CA ALA A 144 12.19 -19.61 -21.65
C ALA A 144 10.75 -19.36 -22.13
N GLY A 145 10.40 -18.11 -22.41
CA GLY A 145 9.07 -17.72 -22.87
C GLY A 145 8.59 -16.37 -22.31
N MET A 146 7.33 -16.07 -22.58
CA MET A 146 6.63 -14.93 -21.96
C MET A 146 5.83 -15.46 -20.78
N HIS A 147 6.01 -14.82 -19.63
CA HIS A 147 5.32 -15.18 -18.40
C HIS A 147 4.52 -14.03 -17.86
N ARG A 148 3.30 -14.31 -17.40
CA ARG A 148 2.44 -13.40 -16.68
C ARG A 148 2.45 -13.76 -15.20
N ILE A 149 2.89 -12.82 -14.36
CA ILE A 149 3.02 -13.01 -12.92
C ILE A 149 1.99 -12.11 -12.22
N ARG A 150 1.22 -12.70 -11.33
CA ARG A 150 0.21 -12.00 -10.50
C ARG A 150 0.48 -12.25 -9.03
N CYS A 151 0.21 -11.26 -8.18
CA CYS A 151 0.22 -11.46 -6.72
C CYS A 151 -1.11 -11.07 -6.09
N ARG A 152 -1.38 -11.64 -4.92
CA ARG A 152 -2.48 -11.25 -4.03
C ARG A 152 -2.07 -11.37 -2.58
N ALA A 153 -2.53 -10.46 -1.75
CA ALA A 153 -2.34 -10.51 -0.31
C ALA A 153 -3.55 -11.14 0.37
N VAL A 154 -3.31 -11.79 1.50
CA VAL A 154 -4.29 -12.25 2.46
C VAL A 154 -4.03 -11.52 3.78
N SER A 155 -5.05 -10.87 4.30
CA SER A 155 -5.01 -10.15 5.56
C SER A 155 -5.11 -11.09 6.76
N ARG A 156 -4.69 -10.64 7.94
CA ARG A 156 -4.82 -11.40 9.19
C ARG A 156 -6.26 -11.66 9.61
N ASP A 157 -7.22 -10.86 9.15
CA ASP A 157 -8.65 -11.09 9.36
C ASP A 157 -9.25 -12.12 8.38
N GLY A 158 -8.45 -12.68 7.48
CA GLY A 158 -8.87 -13.66 6.47
C GLY A 158 -9.35 -13.03 5.16
N SER A 159 -9.42 -11.71 5.04
CA SER A 159 -9.79 -11.04 3.80
C SER A 159 -8.73 -11.28 2.72
N VAL A 160 -9.16 -11.55 1.49
CA VAL A 160 -8.28 -11.74 0.33
C VAL A 160 -8.38 -10.53 -0.59
N GLN A 161 -7.23 -10.05 -1.06
CA GLN A 161 -7.17 -8.95 -2.03
C GLN A 161 -8.06 -9.23 -3.24
N THR A 162 -8.95 -8.29 -3.54
CA THR A 162 -9.92 -8.40 -4.63
C THR A 162 -9.23 -8.45 -6.00
N ASP A 163 -9.88 -9.13 -6.94
CA ASP A 163 -9.51 -9.14 -8.36
C ASP A 163 -10.17 -8.01 -9.15
N GLU A 164 -11.20 -7.43 -8.58
CA GLU A 164 -11.96 -6.35 -9.19
C GLU A 164 -11.07 -5.11 -9.38
N LYS A 165 -10.96 -4.66 -10.63
CA LYS A 165 -10.20 -3.45 -10.98
C LYS A 165 -11.10 -2.23 -10.90
N VAL A 166 -10.83 -1.39 -9.94
CA VAL A 166 -11.49 -0.09 -9.75
C VAL A 166 -10.49 1.03 -10.01
N PRO A 167 -10.90 2.14 -10.65
CA PRO A 167 -10.05 3.31 -10.85
C PRO A 167 -9.53 3.92 -9.55
N VAL A 168 -8.50 4.76 -9.67
CA VAL A 168 -7.87 5.45 -8.52
C VAL A 168 -8.85 6.41 -7.83
N VAL A 169 -9.67 7.11 -8.60
CA VAL A 169 -10.73 8.01 -8.10
C VAL A 169 -12.00 7.19 -7.88
N PRO A 170 -12.73 7.35 -6.77
CA PRO A 170 -12.61 8.41 -5.75
C PRO A 170 -11.72 8.08 -4.54
N ASP A 171 -11.37 6.82 -4.27
CA ASP A 171 -10.82 6.41 -2.97
C ASP A 171 -9.68 5.38 -3.08
N GLY A 172 -8.99 5.34 -4.20
CA GLY A 172 -7.87 4.44 -4.47
C GLY A 172 -8.27 3.21 -5.29
N ALA A 173 -7.35 2.78 -6.15
CA ALA A 173 -7.53 1.63 -7.03
C ALA A 173 -7.62 0.30 -6.26
N THR A 174 -8.25 -0.69 -6.89
CA THR A 174 -8.24 -2.09 -6.46
C THR A 174 -7.78 -3.01 -7.60
N GLY A 175 -7.69 -4.30 -7.32
CA GLY A 175 -7.27 -5.32 -8.25
C GLY A 175 -5.91 -5.92 -7.87
N ARG A 176 -5.51 -6.97 -8.56
CA ARG A 176 -4.25 -7.67 -8.33
C ARG A 176 -3.16 -7.11 -9.23
N HIS A 177 -1.99 -6.82 -8.67
CA HIS A 177 -0.86 -6.40 -9.46
C HIS A 177 -0.40 -7.53 -10.38
N THR A 178 -0.27 -7.21 -11.66
CA THR A 178 0.08 -8.16 -12.72
C THR A 178 1.19 -7.57 -13.57
N ILE A 179 2.21 -8.36 -13.83
CA ILE A 179 3.32 -8.00 -14.72
C ILE A 179 3.52 -9.06 -15.78
N GLU A 180 4.14 -8.67 -16.88
CA GLU A 180 4.64 -9.58 -17.91
C GLU A 180 6.15 -9.45 -18.01
N VAL A 181 6.83 -10.57 -18.11
CA VAL A 181 8.29 -10.66 -18.25
C VAL A 181 8.65 -11.64 -19.36
N ARG A 182 9.77 -11.40 -20.00
CA ARG A 182 10.35 -12.31 -21.00
C ARG A 182 11.53 -13.06 -20.38
N VAL A 183 11.55 -14.37 -20.56
CA VAL A 183 12.69 -15.22 -20.19
C VAL A 183 13.35 -15.70 -21.49
N ALA A 184 14.66 -15.48 -21.60
CA ALA A 184 15.45 -15.85 -22.80
C ALA A 184 16.04 -17.25 -22.65
#